data_e3a56e804a9fc7b14aedbc875719b287
#
_entry.id   e3a56e804a9fc7b14aedbc875719b287
#
_cell.length_a   1.000
_cell.length_b   1.000
_cell.length_c   1.000
_cell.angle_alpha   90.00
_cell.angle_beta   90.00
_cell.angle_gamma   90.00
#
_symmetry.space_group_name_H-M   'P 1'
#
loop_
_entity.id
_entity.type
_entity.pdbx_description
1 polymer ?
#
loop_
_entity_poly.entity_id
_entity_poly.type
_entity_poly.pdbx_seq_one_letter_code
_entity_poly.pdbx_strand_id
1 'polypeptide(L)'
;MIADASRATSEALQARVVELEAALAAERARADEAITERDRLREAYRQLQLEVELARRRLVIAKAERVDTHQLQLEFAAKLRELDTLGKQLPGPPEPELGDDPIPPRRKRTSRPTGRRRLVELVLPEERIELADPVLEGSAARIGTEDSYKFMWRRAGFVRLVIARVKYKIGAGDAAELATAELPRELITRSLAAPSLLAHIASDKFCDGLPLHRQEDRFARLGARIDRGTMCRWLEELGGSVGATVVAAMRADALAHAFCIATDATGVLVQPIPGGDQRPRACRRGHYFVQIADADHVFFEYTAKETSTAVAGLFRGFSGYVQADAKSVHDVLFRPPSQRPPPEDGADADLAERLEVGCWAHARRKFWEAAITKDAIAREGLARINRIFELDRSWRRQPAPEITALRELHLRAHTDAFFAWVDAEYEQVRAQRGFLRTALGYAHRQRGPLTRFYDDGRLRLDNNASERALRTIAVGRKAWMFVGSDDHAEAAGNLMTLIASARLHGLDPEVYLRDVFRVLPYWPRGRYLELCPRDWRVTRGRLDAAELERELGPLAVPPLPSSEQPGTR
;
A
#
# COMPACT_ATOMS: atom_id res chain seq x y z
N MET A 1 73.38 60.92 -4.02
CA MET A 1 72.99 60.20 -5.26
C MET A 1 72.50 58.76 -5.03
N ILE A 2 73.22 57.88 -4.30
CA ILE A 2 72.76 56.49 -4.10
C ILE A 2 71.55 56.42 -3.14
N ALA A 3 71.46 57.27 -2.12
CA ALA A 3 70.33 57.30 -1.16
C ALA A 3 69.07 57.88 -1.77
N ASP A 4 69.11 58.79 -2.72
CA ASP A 4 67.98 59.39 -3.40
C ASP A 4 67.32 58.40 -4.42
N ALA A 5 68.19 57.65 -5.12
CA ALA A 5 67.71 56.63 -6.05
C ALA A 5 66.95 55.44 -5.33
N SER A 6 67.45 55.06 -4.13
CA SER A 6 66.79 54.03 -3.29
C SER A 6 65.44 54.50 -2.73
N ARG A 7 65.33 55.80 -2.39
CA ARG A 7 64.10 56.40 -1.89
C ARG A 7 63.03 56.51 -2.97
N ALA A 8 63.42 56.95 -4.18
CA ALA A 8 62.48 56.98 -5.33
C ALA A 8 62.02 55.62 -5.76
N THR A 9 62.85 54.59 -5.65
CA THR A 9 62.42 53.17 -5.94
C THR A 9 61.48 52.65 -4.89
N SER A 10 61.66 53.00 -3.60
CA SER A 10 60.76 52.62 -2.50
C SER A 10 59.36 53.27 -2.63
N GLU A 11 59.34 54.56 -2.98
CA GLU A 11 58.09 55.31 -3.20
C GLU A 11 57.29 54.74 -4.42
N ALA A 12 58.01 54.41 -5.50
CA ALA A 12 57.40 53.79 -6.67
C ALA A 12 56.81 52.37 -6.37
N LEU A 13 57.53 51.60 -5.54
CA LEU A 13 57.01 50.28 -5.08
C LEU A 13 55.80 50.43 -4.17
N GLN A 14 55.78 51.40 -3.25
CA GLN A 14 54.63 51.67 -2.39
C GLN A 14 53.39 52.11 -3.20
N ALA A 15 53.59 53.02 -4.19
CA ALA A 15 52.52 53.43 -5.09
C ALA A 15 51.94 52.24 -5.88
N ARG A 16 52.79 51.30 -6.33
CA ARG A 16 52.37 50.09 -7.05
C ARG A 16 51.61 49.09 -6.15
N VAL A 17 52.00 48.97 -4.87
CA VAL A 17 51.27 48.15 -3.89
C VAL A 17 49.91 48.73 -3.66
N VAL A 18 49.74 50.01 -3.46
CA VAL A 18 48.41 50.65 -3.28
C VAL A 18 47.54 50.49 -4.52
N GLU A 19 48.10 50.60 -5.72
CA GLU A 19 47.36 50.37 -6.97
C GLU A 19 46.88 48.91 -7.08
N LEU A 20 47.74 47.94 -6.74
CA LEU A 20 47.39 46.52 -6.75
C LEU A 20 46.33 46.13 -5.69
N GLU A 21 46.42 46.73 -4.49
CA GLU A 21 45.45 46.56 -3.42
C GLU A 21 44.06 47.10 -3.84
N ALA A 22 44.04 48.29 -4.48
CA ALA A 22 42.79 48.84 -5.02
C ALA A 22 42.20 47.98 -6.14
N ALA A 23 43.05 47.47 -7.04
CA ALA A 23 42.59 46.53 -8.10
C ALA A 23 42.06 45.22 -7.54
N LEU A 24 42.71 44.64 -6.52
CA LEU A 24 42.27 43.43 -5.83
C LEU A 24 40.94 43.65 -5.08
N ALA A 25 40.78 44.81 -4.44
CA ALA A 25 39.53 45.17 -3.77
C ALA A 25 38.37 45.30 -4.77
N ALA A 26 38.62 45.93 -5.93
CA ALA A 26 37.63 46.03 -7.00
C ALA A 26 37.25 44.66 -7.59
N GLU A 27 38.22 43.77 -7.76
CA GLU A 27 37.95 42.39 -8.26
C GLU A 27 37.20 41.55 -7.24
N ARG A 28 37.52 41.68 -5.94
CA ARG A 28 36.74 41.03 -4.86
C ARG A 28 35.29 41.52 -4.83
N ALA A 29 35.04 42.81 -4.96
CA ALA A 29 33.70 43.36 -5.01
C ALA A 29 32.88 42.81 -6.20
N ARG A 30 33.52 42.70 -7.38
CA ARG A 30 32.88 42.07 -8.56
C ARG A 30 32.58 40.58 -8.35
N ALA A 31 33.49 39.86 -7.72
CA ALA A 31 33.28 38.44 -7.38
C ALA A 31 32.13 38.25 -6.39
N ASP A 32 32.04 39.10 -5.36
CA ASP A 32 30.96 39.06 -4.37
C ASP A 32 29.60 39.40 -5.01
N GLU A 33 29.56 40.37 -5.92
CA GLU A 33 28.35 40.71 -6.68
C GLU A 33 27.93 39.57 -7.60
N ALA A 34 28.87 38.92 -8.29
CA ALA A 34 28.58 37.75 -9.14
C ALA A 34 28.10 36.54 -8.33
N ILE A 35 28.64 36.31 -7.13
CA ILE A 35 28.15 35.26 -6.20
C ILE A 35 26.74 35.54 -5.75
N THR A 36 26.44 36.78 -5.38
CA THR A 36 25.12 37.21 -4.94
C THR A 36 24.06 37.02 -6.04
N GLU A 37 24.37 37.42 -7.27
CA GLU A 37 23.50 37.26 -8.42
C GLU A 37 23.29 35.77 -8.78
N ARG A 38 24.36 34.98 -8.74
CA ARG A 38 24.27 33.51 -8.91
C ARG A 38 23.34 32.88 -7.90
N ASP A 39 23.44 33.24 -6.62
CA ASP A 39 22.62 32.64 -5.56
C ASP A 39 21.16 33.09 -5.67
N ARG A 40 20.93 34.33 -6.11
CA ARG A 40 19.60 34.83 -6.46
C ARG A 40 18.97 34.07 -7.62
N LEU A 41 19.72 33.80 -8.69
CA LEU A 41 19.26 33.02 -9.84
C LEU A 41 18.97 31.57 -9.46
N ARG A 42 19.80 30.95 -8.63
CA ARG A 42 19.56 29.59 -8.10
C ARG A 42 18.29 29.50 -7.28
N GLU A 43 18.01 30.49 -6.45
CA GLU A 43 16.78 30.51 -5.67
C GLU A 43 15.56 30.72 -6.55
N ALA A 44 15.61 31.61 -7.53
CA ALA A 44 14.55 31.81 -8.51
C ALA A 44 14.27 30.51 -9.32
N TYR A 45 15.34 29.81 -9.72
CA TYR A 45 15.21 28.52 -10.42
C TYR A 45 14.53 27.45 -9.57
N ARG A 46 14.91 27.30 -8.28
CA ARG A 46 14.25 26.37 -7.36
C ARG A 46 12.76 26.70 -7.17
N GLN A 47 12.44 27.98 -7.02
CA GLN A 47 11.04 28.43 -6.89
C GLN A 47 10.22 28.09 -8.13
N LEU A 48 10.78 28.31 -9.32
CA LEU A 48 10.11 28.00 -10.58
C LEU A 48 9.96 26.48 -10.81
N GLN A 49 10.93 25.66 -10.40
CA GLN A 49 10.78 24.20 -10.40
C GLN A 49 9.60 23.74 -9.54
N LEU A 50 9.41 24.32 -8.36
CA LEU A 50 8.27 24.03 -7.49
C LEU A 50 6.95 24.45 -8.14
N GLU A 51 6.91 25.60 -8.81
CA GLU A 51 5.72 26.07 -9.52
C GLU A 51 5.35 25.18 -10.72
N VAL A 52 6.34 24.69 -11.48
CA VAL A 52 6.16 23.74 -12.58
C VAL A 52 5.58 22.42 -12.06
N GLU A 53 6.13 21.89 -10.96
CA GLU A 53 5.62 20.64 -10.37
C GLU A 53 4.18 20.80 -9.86
N LEU A 54 3.83 21.96 -9.28
CA LEU A 54 2.45 22.26 -8.90
C LEU A 54 1.51 22.37 -10.09
N ALA A 55 1.90 23.08 -11.14
CA ALA A 55 1.11 23.21 -12.35
C ALA A 55 0.89 21.83 -13.01
N ARG A 56 1.91 20.96 -13.00
CA ARG A 56 1.82 19.57 -13.43
C ARG A 56 0.80 18.78 -12.61
N ARG A 57 0.82 18.90 -11.28
CA ARG A 57 -0.15 18.23 -10.40
C ARG A 57 -1.57 18.72 -10.60
N ARG A 58 -1.76 20.03 -10.79
CA ARG A 58 -3.08 20.60 -11.14
C ARG A 58 -3.63 20.05 -12.45
N LEU A 59 -2.80 19.93 -13.47
CA LEU A 59 -3.18 19.33 -14.75
C LEU A 59 -3.62 17.86 -14.60
N VAL A 60 -2.94 17.10 -13.76
CA VAL A 60 -3.28 15.70 -13.48
C VAL A 60 -4.62 15.60 -12.76
N ILE A 61 -4.86 16.45 -11.77
CA ILE A 61 -6.11 16.49 -11.00
C ILE A 61 -7.27 16.93 -11.91
N ALA A 62 -7.11 18.03 -12.64
CA ALA A 62 -8.14 18.55 -13.54
C ALA A 62 -8.50 17.56 -14.67
N LYS A 63 -7.52 16.82 -15.21
CA LYS A 63 -7.78 15.72 -16.15
C LYS A 63 -8.55 14.56 -15.51
N ALA A 64 -8.28 14.25 -14.23
CA ALA A 64 -9.02 13.23 -13.50
C ALA A 64 -10.47 13.65 -13.22
N GLU A 65 -10.71 14.94 -13.01
CA GLU A 65 -12.04 15.53 -12.72
C GLU A 65 -12.84 15.92 -13.99
N ARG A 66 -12.30 15.67 -15.20
CA ARG A 66 -12.90 16.03 -16.49
C ARG A 66 -13.21 17.54 -16.64
N VAL A 67 -12.43 18.38 -15.98
CA VAL A 67 -12.49 19.84 -16.14
C VAL A 67 -11.74 20.24 -17.41
N ASP A 68 -12.16 21.32 -18.08
CA ASP A 68 -11.41 21.88 -19.20
C ASP A 68 -9.99 22.26 -18.77
N THR A 69 -9.01 21.62 -19.37
CA THR A 69 -7.60 21.76 -19.01
C THR A 69 -6.82 22.65 -19.95
N HIS A 70 -7.46 23.24 -20.96
CA HIS A 70 -6.75 23.99 -22.02
C HIS A 70 -5.94 25.16 -21.45
N GLN A 71 -6.53 25.97 -20.57
CA GLN A 71 -5.84 27.10 -19.95
C GLN A 71 -4.70 26.63 -19.02
N LEU A 72 -4.94 25.58 -18.24
CA LEU A 72 -3.89 24.97 -17.37
C LEU A 72 -2.72 24.39 -18.17
N GLN A 73 -2.98 23.86 -19.37
CA GLN A 73 -1.93 23.36 -20.26
C GLN A 73 -1.08 24.52 -20.82
N LEU A 74 -1.70 25.64 -21.16
CA LEU A 74 -0.99 26.84 -21.62
C LEU A 74 -0.13 27.44 -20.51
N GLU A 75 -0.65 27.55 -19.28
CA GLU A 75 0.11 28.04 -18.11
C GLU A 75 1.30 27.11 -17.79
N PHE A 76 1.10 25.80 -17.85
CA PHE A 76 2.16 24.83 -17.64
C PHE A 76 3.26 24.94 -18.70
N ALA A 77 2.89 25.05 -19.97
CA ALA A 77 3.84 25.20 -21.07
C ALA A 77 4.60 26.54 -21.01
N ALA A 78 3.98 27.61 -20.52
CA ALA A 78 4.65 28.90 -20.30
C ALA A 78 5.71 28.80 -19.19
N LYS A 79 5.35 28.19 -18.05
CA LYS A 79 6.28 27.97 -16.93
C LYS A 79 7.45 27.04 -17.26
N LEU A 80 7.22 26.02 -18.09
CA LEU A 80 8.31 25.16 -18.59
C LEU A 80 9.33 25.94 -19.44
N ARG A 81 8.85 26.83 -20.32
CA ARG A 81 9.73 27.69 -21.14
C ARG A 81 10.54 28.67 -20.28
N GLU A 82 9.90 29.24 -19.24
CA GLU A 82 10.58 30.12 -18.29
C GLU A 82 11.65 29.37 -17.51
N LEU A 83 11.38 28.14 -17.06
CA LEU A 83 12.34 27.27 -16.39
C LEU A 83 13.53 26.93 -17.29
N ASP A 84 13.29 26.59 -18.56
CA ASP A 84 14.35 26.31 -19.54
C ASP A 84 15.23 27.55 -19.80
N THR A 85 14.61 28.73 -19.87
CA THR A 85 15.35 30.00 -20.05
C THR A 85 16.22 30.31 -18.85
N LEU A 86 15.73 30.18 -17.63
CA LEU A 86 16.49 30.37 -16.41
C LEU A 86 17.60 29.30 -16.27
N GLY A 87 17.31 28.06 -16.64
CA GLY A 87 18.29 26.98 -16.61
C GLY A 87 19.50 27.21 -17.48
N LYS A 88 19.32 27.85 -18.66
CA LYS A 88 20.40 28.24 -19.57
C LYS A 88 21.25 29.38 -19.05
N GLN A 89 20.78 30.17 -18.10
CA GLN A 89 21.53 31.25 -17.46
C GLN A 89 22.38 30.79 -16.26
N LEU A 90 22.17 29.56 -15.78
CA LEU A 90 22.95 29.00 -14.68
C LEU A 90 24.19 28.27 -15.20
N PRO A 91 25.39 28.58 -14.72
CA PRO A 91 26.58 27.82 -15.07
C PRO A 91 26.57 26.44 -14.40
N GLY A 92 26.53 25.40 -15.18
CA GLY A 92 26.62 24.00 -14.75
C GLY A 92 26.80 23.04 -15.92
N PRO A 93 27.28 21.81 -15.71
CA PRO A 93 27.37 20.81 -16.79
C PRO A 93 25.98 20.44 -17.29
N PRO A 94 25.78 20.20 -18.60
CA PRO A 94 24.50 19.74 -19.14
C PRO A 94 24.18 18.37 -18.57
N GLU A 95 22.91 18.19 -18.13
CA GLU A 95 22.39 16.86 -17.78
C GLU A 95 22.38 15.96 -19.03
N PRO A 96 22.66 14.64 -18.87
CA PRO A 96 22.62 13.72 -20.00
C PRO A 96 21.18 13.60 -20.55
N GLU A 97 21.04 13.86 -21.83
CA GLU A 97 19.80 13.59 -22.57
C GLU A 97 19.45 12.09 -22.48
N LEU A 98 18.30 11.77 -21.89
CA LEU A 98 17.70 10.44 -21.97
C LEU A 98 17.23 10.22 -23.40
N GLY A 99 18.03 9.46 -24.15
CA GLY A 99 17.70 9.08 -25.52
C GLY A 99 16.41 8.27 -25.60
N ASP A 100 15.53 8.64 -26.52
CA ASP A 100 14.39 7.85 -26.97
C ASP A 100 14.88 6.58 -27.69
N ASP A 101 15.07 5.49 -26.96
CA ASP A 101 15.29 4.20 -27.59
C ASP A 101 13.97 3.67 -28.18
N PRO A 102 13.94 3.29 -29.46
CA PRO A 102 12.72 2.79 -30.08
C PRO A 102 12.30 1.45 -29.49
N ILE A 103 11.06 1.39 -29.00
CA ILE A 103 10.43 0.16 -28.50
C ILE A 103 10.41 -0.91 -29.60
N PRO A 104 11.05 -2.07 -29.43
CA PRO A 104 11.05 -3.11 -30.45
C PRO A 104 9.64 -3.68 -30.64
N PRO A 105 9.25 -4.02 -31.90
CA PRO A 105 7.90 -4.49 -32.17
C PRO A 105 7.59 -5.81 -31.46
N ARG A 106 6.40 -5.87 -30.85
CA ARG A 106 5.87 -7.05 -30.15
C ARG A 106 5.82 -8.24 -31.07
N ARG A 107 6.67 -9.25 -30.86
CA ARG A 107 6.59 -10.55 -31.53
C ARG A 107 5.26 -11.23 -31.20
N LYS A 108 4.43 -11.50 -32.25
CA LYS A 108 3.23 -12.33 -32.11
C LYS A 108 3.64 -13.74 -31.68
N ARG A 109 3.12 -14.18 -30.53
CA ARG A 109 3.29 -15.56 -30.07
C ARG A 109 2.52 -16.52 -30.98
N THR A 110 3.20 -17.38 -31.71
CA THR A 110 2.63 -18.39 -32.61
C THR A 110 2.59 -19.80 -32.01
N SER A 111 2.65 -19.95 -30.68
CA SER A 111 2.57 -21.28 -30.09
C SER A 111 1.19 -21.52 -29.46
N ARG A 112 0.49 -22.55 -29.99
CA ARG A 112 -0.68 -23.14 -29.36
C ARG A 112 -0.31 -23.66 -27.95
N PRO A 113 -1.20 -23.60 -26.96
CA PRO A 113 -0.96 -24.18 -25.66
C PRO A 113 -0.72 -25.69 -25.82
N THR A 114 0.50 -26.13 -25.54
CA THR A 114 0.83 -27.54 -25.39
C THR A 114 0.23 -28.04 -24.09
N GLY A 115 -0.51 -29.14 -24.12
CA GLY A 115 -1.23 -29.74 -23.01
C GLY A 115 -0.42 -29.87 -21.71
N ARG A 116 -1.00 -30.51 -20.68
CA ARG A 116 -0.46 -30.63 -19.33
C ARG A 116 1.00 -31.10 -19.35
N ARG A 117 1.94 -30.25 -18.94
CA ARG A 117 3.37 -30.57 -18.92
C ARG A 117 3.66 -31.67 -17.91
N ARG A 118 4.53 -32.62 -18.30
CA ARG A 118 4.98 -33.67 -17.38
C ARG A 118 6.12 -33.12 -16.50
N LEU A 119 5.84 -32.92 -15.21
CA LEU A 119 6.85 -32.49 -14.23
C LEU A 119 8.02 -33.47 -14.11
N VAL A 120 7.78 -34.76 -14.39
CA VAL A 120 8.79 -35.84 -14.37
C VAL A 120 9.96 -35.54 -15.30
N GLU A 121 9.76 -34.82 -16.40
CA GLU A 121 10.79 -34.55 -17.42
C GLU A 121 11.71 -33.35 -17.06
N LEU A 122 11.44 -32.66 -15.95
CA LEU A 122 12.24 -31.51 -15.54
C LEU A 122 13.41 -31.93 -14.63
N VAL A 123 14.60 -31.39 -14.91
CA VAL A 123 15.77 -31.56 -14.06
C VAL A 123 15.71 -30.57 -12.90
N LEU A 124 15.09 -30.97 -11.80
CA LEU A 124 14.94 -30.18 -10.58
C LEU A 124 15.37 -31.05 -9.38
N PRO A 125 15.88 -30.44 -8.30
CA PRO A 125 16.01 -31.12 -7.01
C PRO A 125 14.67 -31.74 -6.63
N GLU A 126 14.70 -32.91 -5.98
CA GLU A 126 13.51 -33.66 -5.63
C GLU A 126 13.39 -33.81 -4.11
N GLU A 127 12.18 -33.60 -3.60
CA GLU A 127 11.82 -33.95 -2.23
C GLU A 127 10.63 -34.91 -2.29
N ARG A 128 10.70 -36.03 -1.55
CA ARG A 128 9.70 -37.08 -1.57
C ARG A 128 8.95 -37.14 -0.25
N ILE A 129 7.62 -37.11 -0.34
CA ILE A 129 6.73 -37.35 0.80
C ILE A 129 5.99 -38.65 0.54
N GLU A 130 6.12 -39.61 1.47
CA GLU A 130 5.33 -40.82 1.45
C GLU A 130 4.08 -40.65 2.28
N LEU A 131 2.93 -40.99 1.70
CA LEU A 131 1.62 -40.99 2.35
C LEU A 131 1.16 -42.41 2.55
N ALA A 132 1.11 -42.85 3.80
CA ALA A 132 0.60 -44.15 4.21
C ALA A 132 -0.81 -43.97 4.83
N ASP A 133 -1.62 -45.02 4.74
CA ASP A 133 -2.91 -45.06 5.42
C ASP A 133 -2.70 -45.66 6.83
N PRO A 134 -2.97 -44.86 7.91
CA PRO A 134 -2.74 -45.34 9.27
C PRO A 134 -3.55 -46.60 9.67
N VAL A 135 -4.71 -46.80 9.01
CA VAL A 135 -5.61 -47.94 9.30
C VAL A 135 -5.09 -49.21 8.63
N LEU A 136 -4.48 -49.07 7.45
CA LEU A 136 -3.98 -50.21 6.67
C LEU A 136 -2.53 -50.58 7.01
N GLU A 137 -1.78 -49.65 7.62
CA GLU A 137 -0.40 -49.96 8.08
C GLU A 137 -0.39 -51.10 9.11
N GLY A 138 0.40 -52.12 8.83
CA GLY A 138 0.51 -53.31 9.67
C GLY A 138 -0.60 -54.35 9.50
N SER A 139 -1.75 -53.99 8.86
CA SER A 139 -2.86 -54.91 8.60
C SER A 139 -2.96 -55.37 7.15
N ALA A 140 -2.38 -54.66 6.21
CA ALA A 140 -2.37 -54.97 4.79
C ALA A 140 -0.96 -54.92 4.20
N ALA A 141 -0.70 -55.72 3.16
CA ALA A 141 0.60 -55.77 2.51
C ALA A 141 0.79 -54.54 1.60
N ARG A 142 1.89 -53.82 1.76
CA ARG A 142 2.32 -52.77 0.82
C ARG A 142 2.75 -53.42 -0.50
N ILE A 143 2.23 -52.95 -1.63
CA ILE A 143 2.54 -53.46 -2.97
C ILE A 143 3.22 -52.41 -3.87
N GLY A 144 3.36 -51.18 -3.42
CA GLY A 144 4.03 -50.12 -4.15
C GLY A 144 3.49 -48.72 -3.78
N THR A 145 3.85 -47.75 -4.59
CA THR A 145 3.38 -46.36 -4.45
C THR A 145 2.75 -45.85 -5.75
N GLU A 146 1.86 -44.90 -5.63
CA GLU A 146 1.39 -44.08 -6.73
C GLU A 146 1.93 -42.67 -6.56
N ASP A 147 2.83 -42.26 -7.49
CA ASP A 147 3.54 -41.00 -7.39
C ASP A 147 2.79 -39.87 -8.13
N SER A 148 2.64 -38.73 -7.48
CA SER A 148 2.24 -37.48 -8.09
C SER A 148 3.26 -36.39 -7.82
N TYR A 149 3.23 -35.32 -8.61
CA TYR A 149 4.31 -34.34 -8.61
C TYR A 149 3.76 -32.94 -8.49
N LYS A 150 4.45 -32.07 -7.68
CA LYS A 150 4.18 -30.65 -7.54
C LYS A 150 5.45 -29.82 -7.66
N PHE A 151 5.31 -28.57 -8.04
CA PHE A 151 6.34 -27.56 -7.82
C PHE A 151 6.29 -27.06 -6.39
N MET A 152 7.43 -27.03 -5.77
CA MET A 152 7.66 -26.47 -4.45
C MET A 152 8.72 -25.38 -4.55
N TRP A 153 8.61 -24.35 -3.73
CA TRP A 153 9.60 -23.30 -3.61
C TRP A 153 10.42 -23.45 -2.33
N ARG A 154 11.72 -23.39 -2.48
CA ARG A 154 12.68 -23.24 -1.39
C ARG A 154 13.50 -21.98 -1.63
N ARG A 155 14.15 -21.43 -0.60
CA ARG A 155 14.97 -20.19 -0.75
C ARG A 155 16.02 -20.26 -1.86
N ALA A 156 16.48 -21.47 -2.22
CA ALA A 156 17.43 -21.69 -3.29
C ALA A 156 16.81 -21.86 -4.69
N GLY A 157 15.48 -21.95 -4.83
CA GLY A 157 14.80 -22.12 -6.10
C GLY A 157 13.71 -23.19 -6.10
N PHE A 158 13.42 -23.72 -7.30
CA PHE A 158 12.41 -24.75 -7.48
C PHE A 158 12.89 -26.12 -7.02
N VAL A 159 11.98 -26.84 -6.36
CA VAL A 159 12.15 -28.25 -6.00
C VAL A 159 10.96 -29.03 -6.54
N ARG A 160 11.19 -30.23 -7.03
CA ARG A 160 10.13 -31.16 -7.39
C ARG A 160 9.69 -31.94 -6.17
N LEU A 161 8.47 -31.65 -5.69
CA LEU A 161 7.86 -32.41 -4.61
C LEU A 161 7.20 -33.66 -5.18
N VAL A 162 7.66 -34.83 -4.74
CA VAL A 162 7.07 -36.13 -5.08
C VAL A 162 6.13 -36.53 -3.96
N ILE A 163 4.87 -36.73 -4.27
CA ILE A 163 3.85 -37.23 -3.34
C ILE A 163 3.63 -38.69 -3.66
N ALA A 164 4.23 -39.57 -2.87
CA ALA A 164 4.17 -41.02 -3.03
C ALA A 164 3.08 -41.62 -2.14
N ARG A 165 1.95 -41.99 -2.74
CA ARG A 165 0.86 -42.66 -2.02
C ARG A 165 1.08 -44.16 -1.97
N VAL A 166 1.14 -44.74 -0.78
CA VAL A 166 1.33 -46.18 -0.60
C VAL A 166 0.10 -46.92 -1.11
N LYS A 167 0.35 -47.97 -1.88
CA LYS A 167 -0.69 -48.91 -2.35
C LYS A 167 -0.67 -50.17 -1.50
N TYR A 168 -1.82 -50.60 -1.08
CA TYR A 168 -2.03 -51.74 -0.21
C TYR A 168 -2.81 -52.83 -0.94
N LYS A 169 -2.49 -54.07 -0.65
CA LYS A 169 -3.29 -55.23 -0.98
C LYS A 169 -3.99 -55.74 0.28
N ILE A 170 -5.29 -55.66 0.31
CA ILE A 170 -6.15 -56.08 1.41
C ILE A 170 -6.68 -57.49 1.08
N GLY A 171 -6.42 -58.48 1.94
CA GLY A 171 -6.84 -59.87 1.73
C GLY A 171 -5.83 -60.69 0.89
N ALA A 172 -6.19 -61.93 0.57
CA ALA A 172 -5.36 -62.89 -0.15
C ALA A 172 -6.14 -63.54 -1.32
N GLY A 173 -5.42 -63.98 -2.36
CA GLY A 173 -6.00 -64.63 -3.53
C GLY A 173 -6.71 -63.72 -4.49
N ASP A 174 -7.67 -64.24 -5.27
CA ASP A 174 -8.39 -63.51 -6.33
C ASP A 174 -9.41 -62.49 -5.80
N ALA A 175 -9.77 -62.57 -4.50
CA ALA A 175 -10.65 -61.64 -3.82
C ALA A 175 -9.89 -60.47 -3.14
N ALA A 176 -8.63 -60.28 -3.43
CA ALA A 176 -7.84 -59.21 -2.84
C ALA A 176 -8.26 -57.83 -3.41
N GLU A 177 -8.55 -56.91 -2.53
CA GLU A 177 -8.89 -55.50 -2.87
C GLU A 177 -7.59 -54.63 -2.86
N LEU A 178 -7.56 -53.67 -3.79
CA LEU A 178 -6.45 -52.68 -3.86
C LEU A 178 -6.92 -51.36 -3.26
N ALA A 179 -6.23 -50.90 -2.23
CA ALA A 179 -6.41 -49.56 -1.65
C ALA A 179 -5.19 -48.68 -1.90
N THR A 180 -5.41 -47.38 -2.02
CA THR A 180 -4.34 -46.38 -2.13
C THR A 180 -4.56 -45.33 -1.07
N ALA A 181 -3.54 -44.92 -0.35
CA ALA A 181 -3.59 -43.87 0.66
C ALA A 181 -4.24 -42.59 0.08
N GLU A 182 -5.07 -41.91 0.87
CA GLU A 182 -5.79 -40.73 0.44
C GLU A 182 -4.85 -39.56 0.12
N LEU A 183 -5.28 -38.69 -0.78
CA LEU A 183 -4.60 -37.41 -1.03
C LEU A 183 -4.81 -36.47 0.17
N PRO A 184 -3.77 -35.69 0.52
CA PRO A 184 -3.93 -34.69 1.57
C PRO A 184 -4.91 -33.59 1.12
N ARG A 185 -5.54 -32.93 2.09
CA ARG A 185 -6.36 -31.77 1.83
C ARG A 185 -5.49 -30.61 1.34
N GLU A 186 -5.93 -29.93 0.31
CA GLU A 186 -5.22 -28.79 -0.31
C GLU A 186 -6.19 -27.61 -0.49
N LEU A 187 -5.64 -26.42 -0.45
CA LEU A 187 -6.41 -25.19 -0.65
C LEU A 187 -6.88 -25.08 -2.12
N ILE A 188 -6.00 -25.43 -3.06
CA ILE A 188 -6.31 -25.52 -4.49
C ILE A 188 -6.18 -26.98 -4.90
N THR A 189 -7.32 -27.62 -5.11
CA THR A 189 -7.36 -29.04 -5.51
C THR A 189 -6.69 -29.27 -6.87
N ARG A 190 -5.86 -30.32 -6.97
CA ARG A 190 -5.14 -30.67 -8.20
C ARG A 190 -4.18 -29.58 -8.73
N SER A 191 -3.78 -28.62 -7.90
CA SER A 191 -2.75 -27.66 -8.25
C SER A 191 -1.39 -28.32 -8.44
N LEU A 192 -0.59 -27.81 -9.39
CA LEU A 192 0.82 -28.17 -9.55
C LEU A 192 1.72 -27.39 -8.57
N ALA A 193 1.20 -26.43 -7.84
CA ALA A 193 1.92 -25.62 -6.88
C ALA A 193 1.67 -26.14 -5.45
N ALA A 194 2.74 -26.32 -4.70
CA ALA A 194 2.69 -26.52 -3.26
C ALA A 194 2.46 -25.19 -2.52
N PRO A 195 2.04 -25.18 -1.25
CA PRO A 195 1.79 -23.97 -0.46
C PRO A 195 2.96 -22.97 -0.49
N SER A 196 4.21 -23.42 -0.44
CA SER A 196 5.39 -22.54 -0.52
C SER A 196 5.49 -21.77 -1.83
N LEU A 197 5.22 -22.41 -2.97
CA LEU A 197 5.24 -21.73 -4.26
C LEU A 197 4.08 -20.73 -4.40
N LEU A 198 2.90 -21.08 -3.92
CA LEU A 198 1.73 -20.20 -3.91
C LEU A 198 1.99 -18.94 -3.07
N ALA A 199 2.57 -19.12 -1.88
CA ALA A 199 2.95 -18.02 -1.00
C ALA A 199 4.03 -17.13 -1.63
N HIS A 200 5.03 -17.71 -2.28
CA HIS A 200 6.09 -17.00 -2.98
C HIS A 200 5.54 -16.14 -4.13
N ILE A 201 4.66 -16.70 -4.97
CA ILE A 201 4.02 -15.95 -6.07
C ILE A 201 3.19 -14.77 -5.53
N ALA A 202 2.45 -14.98 -4.44
CA ALA A 202 1.65 -13.94 -3.81
C ALA A 202 2.51 -12.84 -3.18
N SER A 203 3.56 -13.21 -2.43
CA SER A 203 4.50 -12.28 -1.81
C SER A 203 5.25 -11.45 -2.85
N ASP A 204 5.84 -12.08 -3.86
CA ASP A 204 6.50 -11.39 -4.98
C ASP A 204 5.61 -10.35 -5.63
N LYS A 205 4.34 -10.68 -5.86
CA LYS A 205 3.41 -9.76 -6.53
C LYS A 205 2.95 -8.61 -5.63
N PHE A 206 2.54 -8.89 -4.41
CA PHE A 206 1.84 -7.93 -3.57
C PHE A 206 2.73 -7.28 -2.50
N CYS A 207 3.82 -7.95 -2.09
CA CYS A 207 4.80 -7.39 -1.16
C CYS A 207 5.95 -6.69 -1.90
N ASP A 208 6.51 -7.34 -2.92
CA ASP A 208 7.70 -6.88 -3.63
C ASP A 208 7.38 -6.16 -4.95
N GLY A 209 6.10 -6.16 -5.36
CA GLY A 209 5.63 -5.45 -6.55
C GLY A 209 6.07 -6.09 -7.87
N LEU A 210 6.48 -7.38 -7.87
CA LEU A 210 6.94 -8.10 -9.04
C LEU A 210 5.75 -8.67 -9.83
N PRO A 211 5.41 -8.13 -11.03
CA PRO A 211 4.25 -8.58 -11.78
C PRO A 211 4.44 -9.98 -12.36
N LEU A 212 3.34 -10.71 -12.56
CA LEU A 212 3.36 -12.13 -12.97
C LEU A 212 4.14 -12.39 -14.26
N HIS A 213 4.17 -11.46 -15.23
CA HIS A 213 4.95 -11.65 -16.44
C HIS A 213 6.47 -11.67 -16.17
N ARG A 214 6.95 -10.91 -15.18
CA ARG A 214 8.36 -10.95 -14.75
C ARG A 214 8.67 -12.19 -13.91
N GLN A 215 7.70 -12.65 -13.11
CA GLN A 215 7.84 -13.93 -12.41
C GLN A 215 7.89 -15.09 -13.40
N GLU A 216 7.05 -15.11 -14.45
CA GLU A 216 7.08 -16.09 -15.53
C GLU A 216 8.47 -16.19 -16.17
N ASP A 217 9.07 -15.02 -16.52
CA ASP A 217 10.41 -14.96 -17.10
C ASP A 217 11.51 -15.42 -16.12
N ARG A 218 11.39 -15.04 -14.83
CA ARG A 218 12.32 -15.48 -13.78
C ARG A 218 12.24 -16.98 -13.56
N PHE A 219 11.05 -17.53 -13.45
CA PHE A 219 10.84 -18.97 -13.25
C PHE A 219 11.33 -19.79 -14.44
N ALA A 220 11.15 -19.29 -15.66
CA ALA A 220 11.70 -19.95 -16.85
C ALA A 220 13.22 -20.05 -16.83
N ARG A 221 13.93 -19.02 -16.34
CA ARG A 221 15.41 -19.07 -16.15
C ARG A 221 15.85 -20.05 -15.06
N LEU A 222 14.98 -20.29 -14.08
CA LEU A 222 15.22 -21.27 -12.99
C LEU A 222 14.78 -22.69 -13.37
N GLY A 223 14.45 -22.94 -14.64
CA GLY A 223 14.07 -24.26 -15.14
C GLY A 223 12.58 -24.61 -15.01
N ALA A 224 11.77 -23.78 -14.34
CA ALA A 224 10.33 -24.00 -14.17
C ALA A 224 9.52 -23.04 -15.04
N ARG A 225 8.85 -23.54 -16.06
CA ARG A 225 8.00 -22.72 -16.94
C ARG A 225 6.56 -22.78 -16.45
N ILE A 226 6.13 -21.75 -15.73
CA ILE A 226 4.76 -21.57 -15.26
C ILE A 226 4.16 -20.37 -15.97
N ASP A 227 3.06 -20.58 -16.69
CA ASP A 227 2.38 -19.52 -17.43
C ASP A 227 1.72 -18.53 -16.48
N ARG A 228 1.84 -17.23 -16.79
CA ARG A 228 1.26 -16.15 -15.97
C ARG A 228 -0.27 -16.26 -15.79
N GLY A 229 -0.99 -16.81 -16.78
CA GLY A 229 -2.43 -17.04 -16.67
C GLY A 229 -2.74 -18.13 -15.63
N THR A 230 -1.86 -19.14 -15.50
CA THR A 230 -1.98 -20.15 -14.44
C THR A 230 -1.73 -19.54 -13.07
N MET A 231 -0.68 -18.75 -12.91
CA MET A 231 -0.41 -18.02 -11.66
C MET A 231 -1.55 -17.05 -11.31
N CYS A 232 -2.16 -16.39 -12.30
CA CYS A 232 -3.29 -15.50 -12.08
C CYS A 232 -4.50 -16.24 -11.52
N ARG A 233 -4.85 -17.40 -12.09
CA ARG A 233 -5.96 -18.24 -11.57
C ARG A 233 -5.68 -18.76 -10.15
N TRP A 234 -4.44 -19.16 -9.87
CA TRP A 234 -4.08 -19.57 -8.50
C TRP A 234 -4.26 -18.43 -7.49
N LEU A 235 -3.84 -17.21 -7.83
CA LEU A 235 -4.02 -16.06 -6.95
C LEU A 235 -5.50 -15.69 -6.76
N GLU A 236 -6.32 -15.83 -7.79
CA GLU A 236 -7.76 -15.61 -7.70
C GLU A 236 -8.41 -16.64 -6.76
N GLU A 237 -8.13 -17.92 -6.95
CA GLU A 237 -8.66 -19.01 -6.11
C GLU A 237 -8.19 -18.90 -4.65
N LEU A 238 -6.89 -18.59 -4.44
CA LEU A 238 -6.34 -18.34 -3.11
C LEU A 238 -7.01 -17.15 -2.43
N GLY A 239 -7.09 -16.03 -3.12
CA GLY A 239 -7.68 -14.80 -2.57
C GLY A 239 -9.15 -14.97 -2.26
N GLY A 240 -9.91 -15.69 -3.10
CA GLY A 240 -11.29 -16.07 -2.82
C GLY A 240 -11.41 -16.96 -1.57
N SER A 241 -10.56 -17.98 -1.46
CA SER A 241 -10.57 -18.92 -0.33
C SER A 241 -10.23 -18.24 1.00
N VAL A 242 -9.14 -17.44 1.06
CA VAL A 242 -8.78 -16.71 2.29
C VAL A 242 -9.75 -15.58 2.58
N GLY A 243 -10.35 -14.98 1.53
CA GLY A 243 -11.40 -13.96 1.65
C GLY A 243 -12.63 -14.49 2.38
N ALA A 244 -13.15 -15.64 1.94
CA ALA A 244 -14.31 -16.29 2.52
C ALA A 244 -14.07 -16.91 3.92
N THR A 245 -12.83 -16.93 4.39
CA THR A 245 -12.44 -17.59 5.64
C THR A 245 -11.75 -16.63 6.60
N VAL A 246 -10.43 -16.52 6.52
CA VAL A 246 -9.62 -15.73 7.47
C VAL A 246 -9.96 -14.25 7.39
N VAL A 247 -10.06 -13.67 6.19
CA VAL A 247 -10.36 -12.24 6.02
C VAL A 247 -11.78 -11.92 6.47
N ALA A 248 -12.75 -12.78 6.18
CA ALA A 248 -14.12 -12.60 6.68
C ALA A 248 -14.20 -12.65 8.21
N ALA A 249 -13.44 -13.55 8.86
CA ALA A 249 -13.36 -13.61 10.32
C ALA A 249 -12.68 -12.36 10.91
N MET A 250 -11.58 -11.89 10.31
CA MET A 250 -10.92 -10.64 10.70
C MET A 250 -11.86 -9.43 10.57
N ARG A 251 -12.67 -9.42 9.48
CA ARG A 251 -13.62 -8.34 9.25
C ARG A 251 -14.74 -8.32 10.29
N ALA A 252 -15.30 -9.48 10.60
CA ALA A 252 -16.32 -9.61 11.64
C ALA A 252 -15.77 -9.15 13.01
N ASP A 253 -14.53 -9.53 13.35
CA ASP A 253 -13.84 -9.08 14.56
C ASP A 253 -13.65 -7.55 14.57
N ALA A 254 -13.17 -6.97 13.49
CA ALA A 254 -12.95 -5.53 13.39
C ALA A 254 -14.25 -4.72 13.50
N LEU A 255 -15.32 -5.13 12.82
CA LEU A 255 -16.62 -4.45 12.88
C LEU A 255 -17.25 -4.52 14.28
N ALA A 256 -17.00 -5.61 15.03
CA ALA A 256 -17.55 -5.81 16.36
C ALA A 256 -16.73 -5.13 17.47
N HIS A 257 -15.41 -5.02 17.34
CA HIS A 257 -14.52 -4.68 18.45
C HIS A 257 -13.60 -3.48 18.21
N ALA A 258 -13.40 -3.04 16.96
CA ALA A 258 -12.50 -1.91 16.71
C ALA A 258 -13.01 -0.62 17.35
N PHE A 259 -12.10 0.13 17.94
CA PHE A 259 -12.37 1.45 18.49
C PHE A 259 -12.40 2.51 17.39
N CYS A 260 -11.45 2.45 16.46
CA CYS A 260 -11.33 3.39 15.35
C CYS A 260 -10.95 2.67 14.06
N ILE A 261 -11.67 2.96 12.97
CA ILE A 261 -11.29 2.52 11.63
C ILE A 261 -10.83 3.73 10.83
N ALA A 262 -9.55 3.73 10.45
CA ALA A 262 -8.99 4.72 9.54
C ALA A 262 -9.14 4.25 8.09
N THR A 263 -9.60 5.12 7.18
CA THR A 263 -9.87 4.75 5.78
C THR A 263 -9.37 5.80 4.78
N ASP A 264 -9.00 5.33 3.60
CA ASP A 264 -8.68 6.13 2.42
C ASP A 264 -8.89 5.27 1.16
N ALA A 265 -8.95 5.88 -0.02
CA ALA A 265 -9.25 5.17 -1.25
C ALA A 265 -8.30 5.53 -2.41
N THR A 266 -8.07 4.55 -3.31
CA THR A 266 -7.31 4.75 -4.54
C THR A 266 -7.93 4.03 -5.72
N GLY A 267 -7.93 4.68 -6.91
CA GLY A 267 -8.44 4.08 -8.13
C GLY A 267 -7.47 3.08 -8.76
N VAL A 268 -8.02 2.03 -9.35
CA VAL A 268 -7.31 1.06 -10.18
C VAL A 268 -8.03 0.88 -11.51
N LEU A 269 -7.29 0.45 -12.54
CA LEU A 269 -7.89 0.06 -13.82
C LEU A 269 -8.26 -1.41 -13.79
N VAL A 270 -9.45 -1.73 -14.25
CA VAL A 270 -9.97 -3.11 -14.38
C VAL A 270 -10.28 -3.36 -15.83
N GLN A 271 -9.88 -4.52 -16.35
CA GLN A 271 -10.18 -4.89 -17.72
C GLN A 271 -11.70 -4.93 -17.95
N PRO A 272 -12.16 -4.54 -19.15
CA PRO A 272 -13.56 -4.67 -19.49
C PRO A 272 -13.93 -6.16 -19.59
N ILE A 273 -15.15 -6.50 -19.22
CA ILE A 273 -15.70 -7.85 -19.42
C ILE A 273 -15.71 -8.10 -20.96
N PRO A 274 -15.18 -9.24 -21.45
CA PRO A 274 -15.24 -9.58 -22.85
C PRO A 274 -16.72 -9.59 -23.30
N GLY A 275 -17.06 -8.67 -24.22
CA GLY A 275 -18.38 -8.67 -24.84
C GLY A 275 -18.32 -9.45 -26.15
N GLY A 276 -19.48 -9.96 -26.64
CA GLY A 276 -19.59 -10.63 -27.94
C GLY A 276 -19.23 -9.74 -29.15
N ASP A 277 -19.02 -8.45 -28.92
CA ASP A 277 -18.55 -7.46 -29.90
C ASP A 277 -17.03 -7.36 -29.80
N GLN A 278 -16.30 -7.68 -30.88
CA GLN A 278 -14.82 -7.74 -30.91
C GLN A 278 -14.12 -6.37 -30.79
N ARG A 279 -14.82 -5.29 -30.48
CA ARG A 279 -14.22 -3.96 -30.32
C ARG A 279 -13.42 -3.84 -29.04
N PRO A 280 -12.17 -3.31 -29.07
CA PRO A 280 -11.40 -3.03 -27.88
C PRO A 280 -12.16 -2.03 -27.00
N ARG A 281 -12.54 -2.43 -25.78
CA ARG A 281 -13.13 -1.53 -24.80
C ARG A 281 -12.04 -0.98 -23.87
N ALA A 282 -12.18 0.30 -23.48
CA ALA A 282 -11.29 0.89 -22.49
C ALA A 282 -11.47 0.22 -21.12
N CYS A 283 -10.37 0.10 -20.35
CA CYS A 283 -10.45 -0.33 -18.97
C CYS A 283 -11.37 0.60 -18.17
N ARG A 284 -12.20 0.02 -17.32
CA ARG A 284 -13.02 0.76 -16.37
C ARG A 284 -12.24 1.08 -15.11
N ARG A 285 -12.69 2.05 -14.33
CA ARG A 285 -12.08 2.43 -13.06
C ARG A 285 -12.83 1.74 -11.91
N GLY A 286 -12.12 0.94 -11.14
CA GLY A 286 -12.55 0.44 -9.84
C GLY A 286 -11.75 1.12 -8.72
N HIS A 287 -12.07 0.83 -7.46
CA HIS A 287 -11.46 1.48 -6.30
C HIS A 287 -11.11 0.45 -5.23
N TYR A 288 -9.95 0.63 -4.61
CA TYR A 288 -9.63 -0.01 -3.33
C TYR A 288 -9.78 0.99 -2.21
N PHE A 289 -10.52 0.60 -1.20
CA PHE A 289 -10.55 1.24 0.10
C PHE A 289 -9.61 0.50 1.02
N VAL A 290 -8.68 1.21 1.64
CA VAL A 290 -7.94 0.66 2.77
C VAL A 290 -8.70 0.97 4.04
N GLN A 291 -8.79 0.01 4.93
CA GLN A 291 -9.35 0.19 6.27
C GLN A 291 -8.33 -0.34 7.28
N ILE A 292 -7.95 0.48 8.23
CA ILE A 292 -7.05 0.10 9.33
C ILE A 292 -7.87 0.14 10.61
N ALA A 293 -8.18 -1.03 11.13
CA ALA A 293 -8.92 -1.20 12.37
C ALA A 293 -7.91 -1.24 13.53
N ASP A 294 -7.81 -0.15 14.24
CA ASP A 294 -6.85 0.07 15.34
C ASP A 294 -5.39 -0.27 14.94
N ALA A 295 -4.74 -1.14 15.70
CA ALA A 295 -3.44 -1.74 15.38
C ALA A 295 -3.55 -3.24 15.06
N ASP A 296 -4.76 -3.74 14.80
CA ASP A 296 -5.06 -5.16 14.69
C ASP A 296 -5.12 -5.66 13.25
N HIS A 297 -5.84 -4.94 12.39
CA HIS A 297 -6.11 -5.40 11.04
C HIS A 297 -5.96 -4.30 9.99
N VAL A 298 -5.46 -4.67 8.82
CA VAL A 298 -5.44 -3.81 7.62
C VAL A 298 -6.23 -4.52 6.52
N PHE A 299 -7.27 -3.89 5.99
CA PHE A 299 -8.08 -4.43 4.90
C PHE A 299 -7.86 -3.63 3.61
N PHE A 300 -7.95 -4.32 2.48
CA PHE A 300 -8.02 -3.74 1.14
C PHE A 300 -9.32 -4.20 0.48
N GLU A 301 -10.35 -3.37 0.57
CA GLU A 301 -11.68 -3.67 0.08
C GLU A 301 -11.87 -3.11 -1.32
N TYR A 302 -12.22 -3.99 -2.24
CA TYR A 302 -12.48 -3.58 -3.62
C TYR A 302 -13.93 -3.18 -3.81
N THR A 303 -14.16 -2.10 -4.57
CA THR A 303 -15.49 -1.72 -5.06
C THR A 303 -15.40 -1.33 -6.53
N ALA A 304 -16.41 -1.72 -7.32
CA ALA A 304 -16.46 -1.39 -8.73
C ALA A 304 -16.67 0.12 -8.97
N LYS A 305 -17.26 0.84 -7.99
CA LYS A 305 -17.55 2.28 -8.04
C LYS A 305 -17.27 2.92 -6.69
N GLU A 306 -16.77 4.16 -6.69
CA GLU A 306 -16.63 4.98 -5.50
C GLU A 306 -17.96 5.72 -5.25
N THR A 307 -18.90 5.09 -4.55
CA THR A 307 -20.23 5.64 -4.23
C THR A 307 -20.47 5.65 -2.73
N SER A 308 -21.35 6.54 -2.27
CA SER A 308 -21.76 6.56 -0.86
C SER A 308 -22.40 5.26 -0.40
N THR A 309 -23.14 4.57 -1.27
CA THR A 309 -23.73 3.25 -0.97
C THR A 309 -22.65 2.18 -0.76
N ALA A 310 -21.64 2.14 -1.64
CA ALA A 310 -20.52 1.22 -1.48
C ALA A 310 -19.77 1.46 -0.16
N VAL A 311 -19.47 2.74 0.16
CA VAL A 311 -18.82 3.11 1.42
C VAL A 311 -19.68 2.73 2.62
N ALA A 312 -20.99 2.99 2.60
CA ALA A 312 -21.90 2.58 3.68
C ALA A 312 -21.85 1.05 3.91
N GLY A 313 -21.81 0.26 2.84
CA GLY A 313 -21.69 -1.20 2.91
C GLY A 313 -20.39 -1.66 3.60
N LEU A 314 -19.28 -0.97 3.35
CA LEU A 314 -17.98 -1.28 3.95
C LEU A 314 -17.94 -1.09 5.49
N PHE A 315 -18.83 -0.27 6.05
CA PHE A 315 -18.87 0.05 7.49
C PHE A 315 -20.15 -0.45 8.18
N ARG A 316 -20.95 -1.27 7.50
CA ARG A 316 -22.19 -1.77 8.09
C ARG A 316 -21.92 -2.53 9.38
N GLY A 317 -22.66 -2.16 10.43
CA GLY A 317 -22.54 -2.76 11.77
C GLY A 317 -21.38 -2.22 12.61
N PHE A 318 -20.47 -1.42 12.06
CA PHE A 318 -19.43 -0.76 12.84
C PHE A 318 -19.98 0.44 13.59
N SER A 319 -19.72 0.52 14.89
CA SER A 319 -20.00 1.67 15.75
C SER A 319 -18.69 2.14 16.39
N GLY A 320 -18.37 3.43 16.25
CA GLY A 320 -17.14 3.99 16.80
C GLY A 320 -16.58 5.14 15.95
N TYR A 321 -15.30 5.36 16.06
CA TYR A 321 -14.62 6.45 15.33
C TYR A 321 -14.22 6.02 13.93
N VAL A 322 -14.48 6.89 12.94
CA VAL A 322 -13.99 6.71 11.57
C VAL A 322 -13.09 7.87 11.20
N GLN A 323 -11.82 7.59 10.94
CA GLN A 323 -10.86 8.59 10.48
C GLN A 323 -10.75 8.54 8.95
N ALA A 324 -11.20 9.61 8.28
CA ALA A 324 -11.21 9.71 6.83
C ALA A 324 -10.71 11.08 6.34
N ASP A 325 -10.44 11.18 5.02
CA ASP A 325 -10.39 12.47 4.36
C ASP A 325 -11.82 13.02 4.22
N ALA A 326 -11.97 14.33 4.20
CA ALA A 326 -13.28 14.97 4.05
C ALA A 326 -13.82 14.89 2.60
N LYS A 327 -13.79 13.71 1.98
CA LYS A 327 -14.46 13.44 0.72
C LYS A 327 -15.95 13.21 0.96
N SER A 328 -16.79 13.84 0.14
CA SER A 328 -18.24 13.75 0.26
C SER A 328 -18.80 12.31 0.20
N VAL A 329 -18.05 11.37 -0.37
CA VAL A 329 -18.44 9.95 -0.40
C VAL A 329 -18.48 9.33 1.00
N HIS A 330 -17.69 9.86 1.97
CA HIS A 330 -17.69 9.42 3.36
C HIS A 330 -18.77 10.06 4.22
N ASP A 331 -19.37 11.20 3.78
CA ASP A 331 -20.40 11.92 4.56
C ASP A 331 -21.58 11.02 4.95
N VAL A 332 -21.89 10.01 4.12
CA VAL A 332 -22.97 9.05 4.40
C VAL A 332 -22.78 8.29 5.70
N LEU A 333 -21.53 8.06 6.13
CA LEU A 333 -21.21 7.33 7.35
C LEU A 333 -21.65 8.08 8.60
N PHE A 334 -21.66 9.42 8.56
CA PHE A 334 -21.89 10.31 9.69
C PHE A 334 -23.31 10.87 9.73
N ARG A 335 -24.14 10.55 8.72
CA ARG A 335 -25.55 10.92 8.70
C ARG A 335 -26.34 10.12 9.74
N PRO A 336 -27.41 10.71 10.31
CA PRO A 336 -28.36 9.94 11.12
C PRO A 336 -28.85 8.70 10.36
N PRO A 337 -29.11 7.57 11.03
CA PRO A 337 -29.56 6.33 10.37
C PRO A 337 -30.74 6.51 9.40
N SER A 338 -31.70 7.39 9.75
CA SER A 338 -32.86 7.72 8.91
C SER A 338 -32.54 8.42 7.59
N GLN A 339 -31.33 8.97 7.43
CA GLN A 339 -30.86 9.67 6.23
C GLN A 339 -29.84 8.87 5.42
N ARG A 340 -29.55 7.62 5.85
CA ARG A 340 -28.65 6.73 5.11
C ARG A 340 -29.42 6.02 4.00
N PRO A 341 -28.78 5.72 2.85
CA PRO A 341 -29.42 4.94 1.81
C PRO A 341 -29.75 3.54 2.33
N PRO A 342 -30.86 2.95 1.92
CA PRO A 342 -31.17 1.58 2.25
C PRO A 342 -30.10 0.62 1.69
N PRO A 343 -29.84 -0.51 2.35
CA PRO A 343 -28.93 -1.53 1.85
C PRO A 343 -29.38 -2.08 0.50
N GLU A 344 -28.44 -2.27 -0.44
CA GLU A 344 -28.73 -2.83 -1.77
C GLU A 344 -29.16 -4.31 -1.72
N ASP A 345 -28.78 -5.03 -0.66
CA ASP A 345 -29.04 -6.45 -0.44
C ASP A 345 -30.33 -6.74 0.35
N GLY A 346 -31.14 -5.72 0.64
CA GLY A 346 -32.39 -5.87 1.40
C GLY A 346 -32.18 -6.20 2.89
N ALA A 347 -30.97 -6.08 3.41
CA ALA A 347 -30.68 -6.26 4.83
C ALA A 347 -31.31 -5.14 5.69
N ASP A 348 -31.35 -5.35 7.01
CA ASP A 348 -31.87 -4.37 7.96
C ASP A 348 -31.10 -3.03 7.90
N ALA A 349 -31.79 -1.95 8.27
CA ALA A 349 -31.22 -0.62 8.32
C ALA A 349 -30.01 -0.58 9.27
N ASP A 350 -28.92 0.07 8.83
CA ASP A 350 -27.72 0.24 9.63
C ASP A 350 -27.91 1.35 10.68
N LEU A 351 -28.17 0.94 11.92
CA LEU A 351 -28.41 1.83 13.06
C LEU A 351 -27.14 2.25 13.80
N ALA A 352 -25.97 1.74 13.40
CA ALA A 352 -24.71 2.01 14.08
C ALA A 352 -24.33 3.51 14.03
N GLU A 353 -23.92 4.06 15.14
CA GLU A 353 -23.43 5.44 15.23
C GLU A 353 -21.94 5.52 14.95
N ARG A 354 -21.52 6.50 14.16
CA ARG A 354 -20.12 6.74 13.78
C ARG A 354 -19.76 8.20 13.99
N LEU A 355 -18.57 8.40 14.56
CA LEU A 355 -18.03 9.72 14.82
C LEU A 355 -16.87 10.01 13.86
N GLU A 356 -16.98 11.09 13.12
CA GLU A 356 -15.93 11.51 12.17
C GLU A 356 -14.70 12.02 12.92
N VAL A 357 -13.51 11.51 12.55
CA VAL A 357 -12.21 12.03 12.98
C VAL A 357 -11.50 12.62 11.76
N GLY A 358 -11.25 13.92 11.81
CA GLY A 358 -10.63 14.65 10.71
C GLY A 358 -9.11 14.38 10.62
N CYS A 359 -8.57 14.62 9.43
CA CYS A 359 -7.14 14.46 9.17
C CYS A 359 -6.42 15.80 9.07
N TRP A 360 -5.61 16.15 10.07
CA TRP A 360 -4.79 17.36 10.08
C TRP A 360 -3.73 17.37 8.97
N ALA A 361 -3.28 16.21 8.48
CA ALA A 361 -2.35 16.16 7.35
C ALA A 361 -2.99 16.69 6.06
N HIS A 362 -4.30 16.47 5.86
CA HIS A 362 -5.05 17.05 4.73
C HIS A 362 -5.22 18.57 4.89
N ALA A 363 -5.56 19.05 6.08
CA ALA A 363 -5.58 20.48 6.37
C ALA A 363 -4.20 21.11 6.08
N ARG A 364 -3.13 20.52 6.61
CA ARG A 364 -1.75 20.96 6.39
C ARG A 364 -1.39 21.01 4.90
N ARG A 365 -1.77 20.02 4.11
CA ARG A 365 -1.52 19.97 2.67
C ARG A 365 -2.18 21.16 1.95
N LYS A 366 -3.43 21.49 2.30
CA LYS A 366 -4.14 22.63 1.69
C LYS A 366 -3.48 23.97 2.03
N PHE A 367 -3.06 24.17 3.28
CA PHE A 367 -2.29 25.35 3.65
C PHE A 367 -0.90 25.39 2.98
N TRP A 368 -0.25 24.26 2.81
CA TRP A 368 1.01 24.17 2.08
C TRP A 368 0.85 24.52 0.60
N GLU A 369 -0.19 24.05 -0.07
CA GLU A 369 -0.52 24.40 -1.46
C GLU A 369 -0.80 25.92 -1.63
N ALA A 370 -1.41 26.54 -0.65
CA ALA A 370 -1.59 28.00 -0.62
C ALA A 370 -0.26 28.72 -0.30
N ALA A 371 0.54 28.24 0.63
CA ALA A 371 1.80 28.86 1.03
C ALA A 371 2.85 28.90 -0.10
N ILE A 372 2.83 27.92 -1.03
CA ILE A 372 3.71 27.91 -2.21
C ILE A 372 3.43 29.10 -3.15
N THR A 373 2.21 29.65 -3.14
CA THR A 373 1.90 30.86 -3.89
C THR A 373 2.40 32.15 -3.20
N LYS A 374 3.28 32.02 -2.22
CA LYS A 374 3.85 33.11 -1.41
C LYS A 374 2.85 33.83 -0.50
N ASP A 375 1.69 33.23 -0.26
CA ASP A 375 0.67 33.79 0.61
C ASP A 375 1.14 33.77 2.08
N ALA A 376 1.19 34.95 2.72
CA ALA A 376 1.67 35.11 4.08
C ALA A 376 0.70 34.48 5.11
N ILE A 377 -0.62 34.61 4.89
CA ILE A 377 -1.66 34.04 5.75
C ILE A 377 -1.57 32.49 5.70
N ALA A 378 -1.38 31.94 4.50
CA ALA A 378 -1.21 30.49 4.36
C ALA A 378 0.05 29.96 5.07
N ARG A 379 1.17 30.71 5.07
CA ARG A 379 2.38 30.36 5.80
C ARG A 379 2.17 30.38 7.31
N GLU A 380 1.44 31.37 7.80
CA GLU A 380 1.07 31.43 9.21
C GLU A 380 0.22 30.23 9.62
N GLY A 381 -0.83 29.89 8.84
CA GLY A 381 -1.65 28.71 9.08
C GLY A 381 -0.84 27.42 9.09
N LEU A 382 0.12 27.29 8.15
CA LEU A 382 1.03 26.14 8.11
C LEU A 382 1.93 26.07 9.36
N ALA A 383 2.45 27.19 9.86
CA ALA A 383 3.25 27.25 11.07
C ALA A 383 2.46 26.84 12.32
N ARG A 384 1.20 27.33 12.44
CA ARG A 384 0.29 26.96 13.52
C ARG A 384 -0.02 25.46 13.52
N ILE A 385 -0.33 24.87 12.36
CA ILE A 385 -0.57 23.43 12.20
C ILE A 385 0.70 22.62 12.54
N ASN A 386 1.87 23.06 12.09
CA ASN A 386 3.13 22.38 12.43
C ASN A 386 3.36 22.35 13.95
N ARG A 387 3.05 23.43 14.67
CA ARG A 387 3.16 23.48 16.13
C ARG A 387 2.25 22.46 16.82
N ILE A 388 1.00 22.29 16.31
CA ILE A 388 0.08 21.25 16.80
C ILE A 388 0.70 19.86 16.64
N PHE A 389 1.27 19.56 15.45
CA PHE A 389 1.93 18.28 15.22
C PHE A 389 3.18 18.05 16.08
N GLU A 390 3.98 19.09 16.33
CA GLU A 390 5.18 19.00 17.16
C GLU A 390 4.83 18.61 18.59
N LEU A 391 3.86 19.28 19.17
CA LEU A 391 3.40 19.02 20.54
C LEU A 391 2.85 17.59 20.65
N ASP A 392 1.89 17.20 19.81
CA ASP A 392 1.30 15.85 19.84
C ASP A 392 2.36 14.74 19.66
N ARG A 393 3.33 14.97 18.78
CA ARG A 393 4.40 13.99 18.51
C ARG A 393 5.25 13.71 19.74
N SER A 394 5.46 14.69 20.62
CA SER A 394 6.27 14.53 21.81
C SER A 394 5.66 13.55 22.81
N TRP A 395 4.35 13.33 22.76
CA TRP A 395 3.60 12.47 23.70
C TRP A 395 3.23 11.09 23.15
N ARG A 396 3.54 10.78 21.90
CA ARG A 396 3.09 9.53 21.22
C ARG A 396 3.47 8.21 21.90
N ARG A 397 4.41 8.23 22.83
CA ARG A 397 4.85 7.04 23.58
C ARG A 397 4.17 6.89 24.94
N GLN A 398 3.38 7.86 25.33
CA GLN A 398 2.64 7.83 26.60
C GLN A 398 1.37 6.97 26.46
N PRO A 399 0.83 6.47 27.57
CA PRO A 399 -0.48 5.82 27.60
C PRO A 399 -1.59 6.77 27.11
N ALA A 400 -2.65 6.21 26.52
CA ALA A 400 -3.74 7.01 25.95
C ALA A 400 -4.38 8.01 26.92
N PRO A 401 -4.66 7.66 28.21
CA PRO A 401 -5.19 8.62 29.17
C PRO A 401 -4.26 9.81 29.43
N GLU A 402 -2.94 9.58 29.46
CA GLU A 402 -1.94 10.62 29.63
C GLU A 402 -1.89 11.53 28.39
N ILE A 403 -1.96 10.95 27.18
CA ILE A 403 -2.03 11.73 25.94
C ILE A 403 -3.25 12.64 25.96
N THR A 404 -4.42 12.14 26.37
CA THR A 404 -5.64 12.94 26.48
C THR A 404 -5.43 14.13 27.42
N ALA A 405 -4.88 13.89 28.61
CA ALA A 405 -4.61 14.93 29.59
C ALA A 405 -3.59 15.98 29.09
N LEU A 406 -2.50 15.53 28.45
CA LEU A 406 -1.48 16.42 27.90
C LEU A 406 -2.01 17.26 26.73
N ARG A 407 -2.88 16.70 25.90
CA ARG A 407 -3.56 17.43 24.84
C ARG A 407 -4.45 18.54 25.41
N GLU A 408 -5.27 18.22 26.40
CA GLU A 408 -6.13 19.22 27.08
C GLU A 408 -5.29 20.33 27.70
N LEU A 409 -4.23 20.00 28.42
CA LEU A 409 -3.43 20.96 29.14
C LEU A 409 -2.57 21.86 28.25
N HIS A 410 -1.94 21.28 27.21
CA HIS A 410 -0.90 21.97 26.44
C HIS A 410 -1.27 22.26 24.98
N LEU A 411 -2.23 21.53 24.40
CA LEU A 411 -2.57 21.65 22.98
C LEU A 411 -3.87 22.42 22.73
N ARG A 412 -4.82 22.39 23.67
CA ARG A 412 -6.15 23.01 23.55
C ARG A 412 -6.03 24.49 23.18
N ALA A 413 -5.25 25.26 23.90
CA ALA A 413 -5.07 26.69 23.63
C ALA A 413 -4.53 26.97 22.20
N HIS A 414 -3.64 26.11 21.70
CA HIS A 414 -3.11 26.25 20.32
C HIS A 414 -4.16 25.95 19.26
N THR A 415 -4.99 24.91 19.45
CA THR A 415 -6.06 24.58 18.51
C THR A 415 -7.19 25.61 18.52
N ASP A 416 -7.57 26.11 19.70
CA ASP A 416 -8.61 27.15 19.83
C ASP A 416 -8.16 28.46 19.18
N ALA A 417 -6.90 28.86 19.43
CA ALA A 417 -6.31 30.03 18.75
C ALA A 417 -6.19 29.83 17.23
N PHE A 418 -5.90 28.60 16.77
CA PHE A 418 -5.89 28.29 15.34
C PHE A 418 -7.28 28.46 14.72
N PHE A 419 -8.33 27.90 15.33
CA PHE A 419 -9.68 27.99 14.79
C PHE A 419 -10.27 29.39 14.87
N ALA A 420 -10.00 30.16 15.93
CA ALA A 420 -10.39 31.56 16.02
C ALA A 420 -9.75 32.40 14.89
N TRP A 421 -8.47 32.15 14.62
CA TRP A 421 -7.75 32.75 13.52
C TRP A 421 -8.31 32.31 12.15
N VAL A 422 -8.58 30.99 11.96
CA VAL A 422 -9.21 30.47 10.72
C VAL A 422 -10.55 31.17 10.46
N ASP A 423 -11.40 31.33 11.47
CA ASP A 423 -12.71 31.96 11.34
C ASP A 423 -12.56 33.44 10.90
N ALA A 424 -11.65 34.19 11.54
CA ALA A 424 -11.38 35.59 11.18
C ALA A 424 -10.86 35.75 9.74
N GLU A 425 -9.87 34.94 9.33
CA GLU A 425 -9.29 35.00 7.98
C GLU A 425 -10.26 34.48 6.91
N TYR A 426 -11.06 33.46 7.22
CA TYR A 426 -12.04 32.90 6.28
C TYR A 426 -13.11 33.92 5.92
N GLU A 427 -13.61 34.74 6.86
CA GLU A 427 -14.56 35.80 6.60
C GLU A 427 -14.03 36.83 5.58
N GLN A 428 -12.71 37.12 5.60
CA GLN A 428 -12.08 38.05 4.67
C GLN A 428 -12.01 37.51 3.23
N VAL A 429 -11.92 36.19 3.07
CA VAL A 429 -11.69 35.56 1.76
C VAL A 429 -12.83 34.69 1.26
N ARG A 430 -13.93 34.52 2.00
CA ARG A 430 -15.03 33.60 1.66
C ARG A 430 -15.65 33.83 0.28
N ALA A 431 -15.69 35.07 -0.19
CA ALA A 431 -16.20 35.43 -1.51
C ALA A 431 -15.14 35.28 -2.64
N GLN A 432 -13.88 35.06 -2.29
CA GLN A 432 -12.79 34.94 -3.24
C GLN A 432 -12.67 33.49 -3.76
N ARG A 433 -11.91 33.30 -4.84
CA ARG A 433 -11.48 31.98 -5.33
C ARG A 433 -9.99 31.84 -5.15
N GLY A 434 -9.51 30.67 -4.75
CA GLY A 434 -8.08 30.40 -4.60
C GLY A 434 -7.75 29.36 -3.55
N PHE A 435 -6.44 29.05 -3.43
CA PHE A 435 -5.95 28.02 -2.50
C PHE A 435 -6.14 28.44 -1.04
N LEU A 436 -5.90 29.71 -0.70
CA LEU A 436 -6.08 30.19 0.66
C LEU A 436 -7.54 30.00 1.12
N ARG A 437 -8.49 30.43 0.30
CA ARG A 437 -9.93 30.23 0.60
C ARG A 437 -10.26 28.74 0.76
N THR A 438 -9.65 27.88 -0.07
CA THR A 438 -9.87 26.42 0.00
C THR A 438 -9.30 25.85 1.30
N ALA A 439 -8.11 26.29 1.73
CA ALA A 439 -7.46 25.84 2.95
C ALA A 439 -8.23 26.29 4.21
N LEU A 440 -8.56 27.58 4.30
CA LEU A 440 -9.34 28.14 5.41
C LEU A 440 -10.74 27.54 5.47
N GLY A 441 -11.44 27.44 4.32
CA GLY A 441 -12.77 26.86 4.25
C GLY A 441 -12.80 25.36 4.59
N TYR A 442 -11.74 24.62 4.30
CA TYR A 442 -11.59 23.23 4.77
C TYR A 442 -11.50 23.18 6.29
N ALA A 443 -10.56 23.92 6.89
CA ALA A 443 -10.36 23.94 8.34
C ALA A 443 -11.62 24.41 9.07
N HIS A 444 -12.27 25.46 8.57
CA HIS A 444 -13.52 25.99 9.13
C HIS A 444 -14.64 24.95 9.17
N ARG A 445 -14.91 24.26 8.05
CA ARG A 445 -15.97 23.23 7.99
C ARG A 445 -15.64 21.97 8.76
N GLN A 446 -14.36 21.61 8.83
CA GLN A 446 -13.87 20.40 9.49
C GLN A 446 -13.47 20.62 10.95
N ARG A 447 -13.86 21.75 11.57
CA ARG A 447 -13.51 22.07 12.97
C ARG A 447 -13.88 20.94 13.92
N GLY A 448 -15.14 20.47 13.88
CA GLY A 448 -15.60 19.38 14.74
C GLY A 448 -14.78 18.08 14.56
N PRO A 449 -14.72 17.51 13.35
CA PRO A 449 -13.88 16.35 13.08
C PRO A 449 -12.40 16.53 13.44
N LEU A 450 -11.81 17.71 13.15
CA LEU A 450 -10.40 18.00 13.44
C LEU A 450 -10.11 18.15 14.95
N THR A 451 -11.10 18.44 15.78
CA THR A 451 -10.94 18.48 17.24
C THR A 451 -11.31 17.17 17.93
N ARG A 452 -11.87 16.20 17.22
CA ARG A 452 -12.31 14.92 17.77
C ARG A 452 -11.20 14.11 18.46
N PHE A 453 -9.94 14.30 18.09
CA PHE A 453 -8.81 13.63 18.71
C PHE A 453 -8.61 13.94 20.22
N TYR A 454 -9.32 14.92 20.74
CA TYR A 454 -9.37 15.20 22.18
C TYR A 454 -10.21 14.20 22.96
N ASP A 455 -11.16 13.52 22.30
CA ASP A 455 -12.06 12.58 22.95
C ASP A 455 -11.29 11.39 23.56
N ASP A 456 -10.20 10.97 22.88
CA ASP A 456 -9.39 9.82 23.35
C ASP A 456 -7.95 9.93 22.82
N GLY A 457 -6.97 9.63 23.67
CA GLY A 457 -5.54 9.65 23.31
C GLY A 457 -5.13 8.61 22.26
N ARG A 458 -5.93 7.58 22.01
CA ARG A 458 -5.72 6.61 20.92
C ARG A 458 -5.96 7.22 19.53
N LEU A 459 -6.82 8.24 19.42
CA LEU A 459 -7.11 8.90 18.15
C LEU A 459 -5.87 9.67 17.66
N ARG A 460 -5.59 9.56 16.38
CA ARG A 460 -4.43 10.21 15.74
C ARG A 460 -4.84 11.51 15.07
N LEU A 461 -3.90 12.46 14.99
CA LEU A 461 -4.12 13.69 14.25
C LEU A 461 -4.16 13.45 12.73
N ASP A 462 -3.51 12.41 12.24
CA ASP A 462 -3.36 12.16 10.81
C ASP A 462 -3.76 10.75 10.40
N ASN A 463 -4.20 10.61 9.15
CA ASN A 463 -4.52 9.36 8.48
C ASN A 463 -3.35 8.83 7.62
N ASN A 464 -2.11 9.18 7.96
CA ASN A 464 -0.94 8.79 7.18
C ASN A 464 -0.70 7.27 7.13
N ALA A 465 -1.25 6.51 8.08
CA ALA A 465 -1.17 5.06 8.06
C ALA A 465 -1.91 4.48 6.85
N SER A 466 -3.13 4.94 6.58
CA SER A 466 -3.93 4.54 5.42
C SER A 466 -3.26 4.96 4.10
N GLU A 467 -2.73 6.19 4.02
CA GLU A 467 -1.98 6.65 2.84
C GLU A 467 -0.75 5.77 2.57
N ARG A 468 -0.01 5.36 3.62
CA ARG A 468 1.14 4.45 3.48
C ARG A 468 0.73 3.06 3.01
N ALA A 469 -0.36 2.52 3.52
CA ALA A 469 -0.87 1.22 3.09
C ALA A 469 -1.26 1.24 1.60
N LEU A 470 -1.92 2.31 1.13
CA LEU A 470 -2.28 2.49 -0.28
C LEU A 470 -1.07 2.63 -1.21
N ARG A 471 0.13 2.95 -0.72
CA ARG A 471 1.34 3.02 -1.57
C ARG A 471 1.65 1.69 -2.25
N THR A 472 1.34 0.56 -1.63
CA THR A 472 1.52 -0.76 -2.25
C THR A 472 0.74 -0.85 -3.56
N ILE A 473 -0.52 -0.38 -3.59
CA ILE A 473 -1.33 -0.33 -4.80
C ILE A 473 -0.84 0.77 -5.76
N ALA A 474 -0.52 1.95 -5.24
CA ALA A 474 -0.10 3.09 -6.06
C ALA A 474 1.22 2.82 -6.82
N VAL A 475 2.15 2.08 -6.21
CA VAL A 475 3.40 1.63 -6.84
C VAL A 475 3.12 0.42 -7.73
N GLY A 476 2.42 -0.58 -7.20
CA GLY A 476 2.12 -1.83 -7.91
C GLY A 476 1.39 -1.60 -9.23
N ARG A 477 0.39 -0.73 -9.29
CA ARG A 477 -0.35 -0.42 -10.51
C ARG A 477 0.52 0.14 -11.65
N LYS A 478 1.69 0.70 -11.36
CA LYS A 478 2.66 1.10 -12.39
C LYS A 478 3.35 -0.10 -13.03
N ALA A 479 3.47 -1.21 -12.31
CA ALA A 479 4.10 -2.42 -12.79
C ALA A 479 3.11 -3.37 -13.51
N TRP A 480 1.89 -3.55 -12.96
CA TRP A 480 0.88 -4.46 -13.52
C TRP A 480 -0.24 -3.74 -14.31
N MET A 481 -0.30 -2.41 -14.29
CA MET A 481 -1.17 -1.47 -15.04
C MET A 481 -2.68 -1.63 -14.80
N PHE A 482 -3.23 -2.84 -14.82
CA PHE A 482 -4.66 -3.13 -14.64
C PHE A 482 -4.87 -4.48 -13.94
N VAL A 483 -6.07 -4.67 -13.41
CA VAL A 483 -6.57 -5.95 -12.86
C VAL A 483 -7.46 -6.64 -13.88
N GLY A 484 -7.50 -7.96 -13.89
CA GLY A 484 -8.18 -8.77 -14.91
C GLY A 484 -9.71 -8.67 -14.88
N SER A 485 -10.31 -8.65 -13.69
CA SER A 485 -11.76 -8.57 -13.45
C SER A 485 -12.04 -8.02 -12.06
N ASP A 486 -13.30 -7.88 -11.67
CA ASP A 486 -13.70 -7.55 -10.30
C ASP A 486 -13.31 -8.66 -9.34
N ASP A 487 -13.55 -9.92 -9.70
CA ASP A 487 -13.20 -11.09 -8.87
C ASP A 487 -11.69 -11.15 -8.61
N HIS A 488 -10.86 -10.89 -9.64
CA HIS A 488 -9.41 -10.77 -9.47
C HIS A 488 -9.02 -9.59 -8.57
N ALA A 489 -9.76 -8.48 -8.62
CA ALA A 489 -9.50 -7.33 -7.75
C ALA A 489 -9.84 -7.64 -6.29
N GLU A 490 -10.98 -8.29 -6.05
CA GLU A 490 -11.41 -8.72 -4.72
C GLU A 490 -10.42 -9.74 -4.13
N ALA A 491 -10.08 -10.78 -4.89
CA ALA A 491 -9.10 -11.77 -4.50
C ALA A 491 -7.72 -11.16 -4.19
N ALA A 492 -7.27 -10.20 -5.00
CA ALA A 492 -6.03 -9.46 -4.74
C ALA A 492 -6.13 -8.62 -3.46
N GLY A 493 -7.27 -7.98 -3.19
CA GLY A 493 -7.55 -7.25 -1.95
C GLY A 493 -7.41 -8.13 -0.72
N ASN A 494 -7.98 -9.34 -0.75
CA ASN A 494 -7.90 -10.31 0.33
C ASN A 494 -6.44 -10.76 0.61
N LEU A 495 -5.65 -11.02 -0.43
CA LEU A 495 -4.24 -11.36 -0.26
C LEU A 495 -3.42 -10.18 0.27
N MET A 496 -3.66 -8.97 -0.23
CA MET A 496 -3.02 -7.76 0.29
C MET A 496 -3.39 -7.50 1.75
N THR A 497 -4.62 -7.82 2.16
CA THR A 497 -5.09 -7.74 3.56
C THR A 497 -4.24 -8.61 4.48
N LEU A 498 -4.04 -9.87 4.13
CA LEU A 498 -3.20 -10.77 4.92
C LEU A 498 -1.74 -10.33 4.96
N ILE A 499 -1.17 -9.92 3.82
CA ILE A 499 0.21 -9.43 3.71
C ILE A 499 0.43 -8.17 4.56
N ALA A 500 -0.46 -7.18 4.45
CA ALA A 500 -0.33 -5.93 5.19
C ALA A 500 -0.52 -6.13 6.70
N SER A 501 -1.49 -6.96 7.09
CA SER A 501 -1.71 -7.32 8.49
C SER A 501 -0.54 -8.16 9.05
N ALA A 502 0.04 -9.07 8.27
CA ALA A 502 1.25 -9.80 8.67
C ALA A 502 2.42 -8.84 8.96
N ARG A 503 2.65 -7.86 8.08
CA ARG A 503 3.68 -6.82 8.29
C ARG A 503 3.38 -5.94 9.49
N LEU A 504 2.12 -5.61 9.75
CA LEU A 504 1.70 -4.84 10.92
C LEU A 504 2.12 -5.55 12.22
N HIS A 505 2.00 -6.89 12.26
CA HIS A 505 2.37 -7.72 13.41
C HIS A 505 3.83 -8.23 13.35
N GLY A 506 4.67 -7.71 12.44
CA GLY A 506 6.09 -8.09 12.33
C GLY A 506 6.31 -9.56 11.95
N LEU A 507 5.39 -10.13 11.17
CA LEU A 507 5.52 -11.44 10.55
C LEU A 507 6.15 -11.29 9.16
N ASP A 508 6.95 -12.28 8.75
CA ASP A 508 7.35 -12.42 7.34
C ASP A 508 6.13 -12.84 6.52
N PRO A 509 5.68 -12.04 5.52
CA PRO A 509 4.45 -12.35 4.79
C PRO A 509 4.51 -13.64 4.00
N GLU A 510 5.67 -14.01 3.41
CA GLU A 510 5.81 -15.24 2.63
C GLU A 510 5.69 -16.47 3.54
N VAL A 511 6.37 -16.43 4.68
CA VAL A 511 6.31 -17.52 5.68
C VAL A 511 4.92 -17.65 6.25
N TYR A 512 4.29 -16.54 6.61
CA TYR A 512 2.91 -16.52 7.12
C TYR A 512 1.91 -17.09 6.12
N LEU A 513 1.96 -16.64 4.86
CA LEU A 513 1.07 -17.15 3.81
C LEU A 513 1.28 -18.63 3.54
N ARG A 514 2.55 -19.11 3.48
CA ARG A 514 2.85 -20.53 3.33
C ARG A 514 2.17 -21.35 4.42
N ASP A 515 2.34 -20.93 5.65
CA ASP A 515 1.80 -21.61 6.81
C ASP A 515 0.26 -21.61 6.80
N VAL A 516 -0.37 -20.47 6.51
CA VAL A 516 -1.83 -20.37 6.41
C VAL A 516 -2.37 -21.23 5.27
N PHE A 517 -1.75 -21.20 4.09
CA PHE A 517 -2.18 -22.04 2.96
C PHE A 517 -2.03 -23.53 3.25
N ARG A 518 -1.07 -23.89 4.11
CA ARG A 518 -0.84 -25.26 4.58
C ARG A 518 -1.91 -25.72 5.58
N VAL A 519 -2.31 -24.86 6.53
CA VAL A 519 -3.19 -25.26 7.64
C VAL A 519 -4.68 -25.07 7.33
N LEU A 520 -5.05 -24.06 6.54
CA LEU A 520 -6.44 -23.65 6.28
C LEU A 520 -7.35 -24.81 5.83
N PRO A 521 -6.93 -25.76 4.97
CA PRO A 521 -7.77 -26.90 4.57
C PRO A 521 -8.19 -27.82 5.71
N TYR A 522 -7.50 -27.78 6.83
CA TYR A 522 -7.74 -28.60 8.04
C TYR A 522 -8.44 -27.82 9.14
N TRP A 523 -8.47 -26.46 9.05
CA TRP A 523 -8.94 -25.61 10.15
C TRP A 523 -10.46 -25.62 10.27
N PRO A 524 -11.02 -25.72 11.49
CA PRO A 524 -12.47 -25.71 11.71
C PRO A 524 -13.10 -24.35 11.33
N ARG A 525 -14.28 -24.39 10.70
CA ARG A 525 -14.97 -23.18 10.19
C ARG A 525 -15.18 -22.11 11.24
N GLY A 526 -15.53 -22.42 12.47
CA GLY A 526 -15.76 -21.44 13.54
C GLY A 526 -14.49 -20.82 14.15
N ARG A 527 -13.28 -21.17 13.65
CA ARG A 527 -12.00 -20.82 14.28
C ARG A 527 -11.04 -20.06 13.36
N TYR A 528 -11.50 -19.55 12.24
CA TYR A 528 -10.63 -18.89 11.25
C TYR A 528 -9.92 -17.65 11.78
N LEU A 529 -10.47 -16.96 12.80
CA LEU A 529 -9.82 -15.82 13.42
C LEU A 529 -8.47 -16.19 14.07
N GLU A 530 -8.31 -17.42 14.56
CA GLU A 530 -7.03 -17.90 15.10
C GLU A 530 -5.90 -17.90 14.06
N LEU A 531 -6.24 -17.90 12.78
CA LEU A 531 -5.29 -17.84 11.66
C LEU A 531 -4.93 -16.42 11.25
N CYS A 532 -5.60 -15.38 11.81
CA CYS A 532 -5.28 -14.00 11.46
C CYS A 532 -3.86 -13.61 11.93
N PRO A 533 -3.21 -12.64 11.27
CA PRO A 533 -1.85 -12.24 11.61
C PRO A 533 -1.65 -11.81 13.06
N ARG A 534 -2.64 -11.16 13.68
CA ARG A 534 -2.61 -10.76 15.08
C ARG A 534 -2.41 -11.95 16.02
N ASP A 535 -3.14 -13.02 15.80
CA ASP A 535 -3.17 -14.18 16.69
C ASP A 535 -2.23 -15.30 16.23
N TRP A 536 -1.63 -15.17 15.04
CA TRP A 536 -0.85 -16.23 14.40
C TRP A 536 0.32 -16.75 15.22
N ARG A 537 1.05 -15.88 15.93
CA ARG A 537 2.20 -16.34 16.74
C ARG A 537 1.78 -17.31 17.83
N VAL A 538 0.65 -17.05 18.48
CA VAL A 538 0.08 -17.93 19.51
C VAL A 538 -0.41 -19.24 18.87
N THR A 539 -1.16 -19.15 17.79
CA THR A 539 -1.68 -20.32 17.07
C THR A 539 -0.55 -21.19 16.53
N ARG A 540 0.45 -20.57 15.89
CA ARG A 540 1.63 -21.29 15.35
C ARG A 540 2.41 -22.03 16.43
N GLY A 541 2.56 -21.44 17.62
CA GLY A 541 3.26 -22.07 18.74
C GLY A 541 2.56 -23.33 19.31
N ARG A 542 1.28 -23.55 18.96
CA ARG A 542 0.49 -24.72 19.37
C ARG A 542 0.46 -25.83 18.33
N LEU A 543 0.99 -25.57 17.12
CA LEU A 543 1.10 -26.55 16.05
C LEU A 543 2.39 -27.37 16.19
N ASP A 544 2.36 -28.63 15.76
CA ASP A 544 3.58 -29.40 15.60
C ASP A 544 4.44 -28.80 14.48
N ALA A 545 5.68 -28.45 14.82
CA ALA A 545 6.58 -27.77 13.90
C ALA A 545 6.96 -28.65 12.69
N ALA A 546 7.11 -29.97 12.89
CA ALA A 546 7.47 -30.88 11.82
C ALA A 546 6.30 -31.11 10.85
N GLU A 547 5.06 -31.15 11.36
CA GLU A 547 3.86 -31.23 10.51
C GLU A 547 3.65 -29.92 9.72
N LEU A 548 3.92 -28.78 10.35
CA LEU A 548 3.79 -27.47 9.70
C LEU A 548 4.85 -27.25 8.62
N GLU A 549 6.07 -27.75 8.81
CA GLU A 549 7.15 -27.61 7.81
C GLU A 549 6.95 -28.48 6.57
N ARG A 550 6.20 -29.58 6.68
CA ARG A 550 5.84 -30.38 5.51
C ARG A 550 4.95 -29.59 4.58
N GLU A 551 5.22 -29.64 3.30
CA GLU A 551 4.36 -28.96 2.30
C GLU A 551 2.94 -29.52 2.28
N LEU A 552 2.78 -30.82 2.47
CA LEU A 552 1.52 -31.56 2.41
C LEU A 552 1.54 -32.72 3.42
N GLY A 553 0.38 -33.29 3.66
CA GLY A 553 0.22 -34.41 4.56
C GLY A 553 -0.72 -34.09 5.73
N PRO A 554 -1.04 -35.03 6.60
CA PRO A 554 -1.90 -34.80 7.74
C PRO A 554 -1.38 -33.67 8.63
N LEU A 555 -2.29 -32.97 9.28
CA LEU A 555 -2.00 -31.88 10.22
C LEU A 555 -3.02 -31.95 11.34
N ALA A 556 -2.55 -32.05 12.56
CA ALA A 556 -3.38 -32.03 13.76
C ALA A 556 -3.70 -30.60 14.15
N VAL A 557 -5.01 -30.27 14.17
CA VAL A 557 -5.47 -28.96 14.64
C VAL A 557 -5.54 -28.99 16.17
N PRO A 558 -4.84 -28.09 16.88
CA PRO A 558 -4.86 -28.07 18.34
C PRO A 558 -6.29 -27.78 18.86
N PRO A 559 -6.67 -28.32 20.05
CA PRO A 559 -7.93 -28.00 20.68
C PRO A 559 -8.05 -26.50 20.95
N LEU A 560 -9.26 -26.01 21.27
CA LEU A 560 -9.42 -24.63 21.74
C LEU A 560 -8.56 -24.39 22.99
N PRO A 561 -7.98 -23.18 23.17
CA PRO A 561 -7.36 -22.83 24.43
C PRO A 561 -8.40 -23.03 25.56
N SER A 562 -8.01 -23.72 26.66
CA SER A 562 -8.85 -23.77 27.84
C SER A 562 -9.08 -22.35 28.35
N SER A 563 -10.32 -22.00 28.69
CA SER A 563 -10.75 -20.66 29.14
C SER A 563 -10.17 -20.21 30.49
N GLU A 564 -9.20 -20.93 31.04
CA GLU A 564 -8.64 -20.71 32.39
C GLU A 564 -7.34 -19.91 32.45
N GLN A 565 -6.82 -19.40 31.33
CA GLN A 565 -5.72 -18.44 31.39
C GLN A 565 -6.18 -17.06 30.92
N PRO A 566 -6.33 -16.09 31.83
CA PRO A 566 -6.54 -14.70 31.40
C PRO A 566 -5.26 -14.22 30.71
N GLY A 567 -5.30 -14.29 29.37
CA GLY A 567 -4.28 -13.66 28.55
C GLY A 567 -4.28 -12.17 28.82
N THR A 568 -3.15 -11.65 29.23
CA THR A 568 -2.83 -10.22 29.25
C THR A 568 -3.18 -9.63 27.87
N ARG A 569 -4.34 -8.95 27.81
CA ARG A 569 -4.74 -8.07 26.71
C ARG A 569 -4.13 -6.69 26.87
#